data_e6af939d7483615449af1ae1e7b322a7
#
_entry.id   e6af939d7483615449af1ae1e7b322a7
#
_cell.length_a   1.000
_cell.length_b   1.000
_cell.length_c   1.000
_cell.angle_alpha   90.00
_cell.angle_beta   90.00
_cell.angle_gamma   90.00
#
_symmetry.space_group_name_H-M   'P 1'
#
loop_
_entity.id
_entity.type
_entity.pdbx_description
1 polymer ?
#
loop_
_entity_poly.entity_id
_entity_poly.type
_entity_poly.pdbx_seq_one_letter_code
_entity_poly.pdbx_strand_id
1 'polypeptide(L)'
;MIPKYVTFSNIIIDDIVLWDGSTHMSVLGGSGTHALIGMRVWSKCLGFVASVGKDISQSVYKDSLTALGGVDLRAIVKRDKYQTARAWQLFEQDGTRTEIMRTDINEFLDESPTYDEMPTDYRDAKGFHLIWGRDLSELSDLISKLRKTNPSTCLLWEPSPDHMKCEVNEYKEILKRTSVFSPDIDQAQELTGLDDASEMASVFIGWGAEIVAIRMGARGSYLATSDGGAWQIPAVAKKIVDVTGAGNAYCGGMLVGVADGIDLLEAALRASVSASFALEQFGVPKFTDDLEDEAMSRLIWARNNVVECQD
;
A
#
# COMPACT_ATOMS: atom_id res chain seq x y z
N MET A 1 11.44 9.83 16.95
CA MET A 1 12.15 8.93 15.99
C MET A 1 12.02 9.55 14.62
N ILE A 2 13.06 9.53 13.79
CA ILE A 2 12.96 9.98 12.39
C ILE A 2 12.57 8.75 11.56
N PRO A 3 11.45 8.78 10.83
CA PRO A 3 11.01 7.64 10.04
C PRO A 3 11.94 7.40 8.85
N LYS A 4 12.20 6.13 8.55
CA LYS A 4 12.91 5.70 7.34
C LYS A 4 11.97 5.43 6.18
N TYR A 5 10.77 4.98 6.47
CA TYR A 5 9.73 4.65 5.49
C TYR A 5 8.45 5.36 5.87
N VAL A 6 7.83 5.98 4.88
CA VAL A 6 6.66 6.84 5.07
C VAL A 6 5.55 6.37 4.13
N THR A 7 4.33 6.24 4.64
CA THR A 7 3.15 6.15 3.78
C THR A 7 2.47 7.51 3.71
N PHE A 8 2.06 7.89 2.49
CA PHE A 8 1.37 9.13 2.19
C PHE A 8 -0.04 8.78 1.67
N SER A 9 -1.05 8.93 2.54
CA SER A 9 -2.41 8.45 2.28
C SER A 9 -3.39 9.05 3.30
N ASN A 10 -4.63 8.55 3.32
CA ASN A 10 -5.65 8.94 4.28
C ASN A 10 -5.97 7.80 5.26
N ILE A 11 -6.49 8.19 6.43
CA ILE A 11 -7.15 7.27 7.36
C ILE A 11 -8.61 7.14 6.95
N ILE A 12 -9.10 5.92 6.87
CA ILE A 12 -10.50 5.60 6.61
C ILE A 12 -11.04 4.78 7.79
N ILE A 13 -12.27 5.00 8.16
CA ILE A 13 -12.98 4.15 9.11
C ILE A 13 -13.88 3.21 8.32
N ASP A 14 -13.59 1.91 8.40
CA ASP A 14 -14.34 0.86 7.71
C ASP A 14 -15.47 0.32 8.58
N ASP A 15 -16.64 0.19 7.97
CA ASP A 15 -17.78 -0.52 8.52
C ASP A 15 -17.95 -1.81 7.71
N ILE A 16 -17.55 -2.94 8.29
CA ILE A 16 -17.47 -4.24 7.62
C ILE A 16 -18.76 -5.03 7.85
N VAL A 17 -19.34 -5.54 6.79
CA VAL A 17 -20.54 -6.39 6.80
C VAL A 17 -20.20 -7.70 6.09
N LEU A 18 -20.31 -8.81 6.81
CA LEU A 18 -20.05 -10.13 6.28
C LEU A 18 -21.34 -10.74 5.66
N TRP A 19 -21.15 -11.72 4.80
CA TRP A 19 -22.24 -12.40 4.07
C TRP A 19 -23.31 -13.03 4.98
N ASP A 20 -22.93 -13.41 6.22
CA ASP A 20 -23.86 -13.98 7.21
C ASP A 20 -24.62 -12.92 8.03
N GLY A 21 -24.40 -11.63 7.72
CA GLY A 21 -25.00 -10.49 8.40
C GLY A 21 -24.24 -10.06 9.66
N SER A 22 -23.18 -10.71 10.06
CA SER A 22 -22.32 -10.25 11.14
C SER A 22 -21.55 -8.99 10.70
N THR A 23 -21.22 -8.12 11.66
CA THR A 23 -20.63 -6.82 11.38
C THR A 23 -19.46 -6.50 12.28
N HIS A 24 -18.47 -5.78 11.71
CA HIS A 24 -17.39 -5.15 12.46
C HIS A 24 -17.38 -3.66 12.12
N MET A 25 -17.91 -2.86 13.04
CA MET A 25 -18.13 -1.43 12.82
C MET A 25 -16.98 -0.58 13.37
N SER A 26 -16.71 0.53 12.69
CA SER A 26 -15.70 1.52 13.09
C SER A 26 -14.29 0.93 13.21
N VAL A 27 -13.92 0.06 12.28
CA VAL A 27 -12.58 -0.53 12.17
C VAL A 27 -11.63 0.51 11.57
N LEU A 28 -10.44 0.65 12.14
CA LEU A 28 -9.41 1.52 11.56
C LEU A 28 -8.85 0.88 10.30
N GLY A 29 -9.01 1.56 9.19
CA GLY A 29 -8.61 1.13 7.86
C GLY A 29 -7.95 2.24 7.05
N GLY A 30 -8.07 2.15 5.75
CA GLY A 30 -7.42 3.00 4.78
C GLY A 30 -6.07 2.46 4.31
N SER A 31 -5.75 2.74 3.05
CA SER A 31 -4.56 2.19 2.37
C SER A 31 -3.26 2.43 3.12
N GLY A 32 -3.07 3.63 3.70
CA GLY A 32 -1.88 3.95 4.48
C GLY A 32 -1.78 3.14 5.77
N THR A 33 -2.90 2.90 6.47
CA THR A 33 -2.92 2.06 7.67
C THR A 33 -2.46 0.64 7.36
N HIS A 34 -2.96 0.06 6.28
CA HIS A 34 -2.56 -1.29 5.86
C HIS A 34 -1.12 -1.35 5.33
N ALA A 35 -0.65 -0.30 4.62
CA ALA A 35 0.76 -0.21 4.23
C ALA A 35 1.69 -0.18 5.46
N LEU A 36 1.31 0.53 6.54
CA LEU A 36 2.07 0.50 7.80
C LEU A 36 2.13 -0.89 8.41
N ILE A 37 1.06 -1.68 8.35
CA ILE A 37 1.07 -3.08 8.80
C ILE A 37 2.18 -3.85 8.06
N GLY A 38 2.21 -3.75 6.74
CA GLY A 38 3.22 -4.41 5.93
C GLY A 38 4.64 -3.95 6.20
N MET A 39 4.86 -2.64 6.32
CA MET A 39 6.16 -2.06 6.68
C MET A 39 6.64 -2.53 8.05
N ARG A 40 5.71 -2.63 9.02
CA ARG A 40 6.02 -2.97 10.41
C ARG A 40 6.58 -4.38 10.59
N VAL A 41 6.23 -5.30 9.70
CA VAL A 41 6.80 -6.66 9.70
C VAL A 41 8.34 -6.60 9.60
N TRP A 42 8.90 -5.62 8.90
CA TRP A 42 10.33 -5.52 8.60
C TRP A 42 11.04 -4.32 9.24
N SER A 43 10.30 -3.34 9.76
CA SER A 43 10.89 -2.11 10.32
C SER A 43 10.08 -1.53 11.47
N LYS A 44 10.79 -0.85 12.38
CA LYS A 44 10.22 -0.07 13.49
C LYS A 44 10.48 1.45 13.33
N CYS A 45 10.80 1.92 12.11
CA CYS A 45 11.10 3.33 11.82
C CYS A 45 10.14 3.87 10.77
N LEU A 46 8.86 3.98 11.12
CA LEU A 46 7.76 4.26 10.20
C LEU A 46 7.17 5.65 10.43
N GLY A 47 6.68 6.28 9.37
CA GLY A 47 5.96 7.54 9.41
C GLY A 47 4.64 7.44 8.66
N PHE A 48 3.62 8.13 9.17
CA PHE A 48 2.32 8.21 8.53
C PHE A 48 1.94 9.66 8.26
N VAL A 49 1.91 10.04 6.99
CA VAL A 49 1.34 11.31 6.54
C VAL A 49 -0.11 11.06 6.15
N ALA A 50 -1.02 11.53 6.98
CA ALA A 50 -2.45 11.29 6.83
C ALA A 50 -3.27 12.43 7.39
N SER A 51 -4.57 12.42 7.14
CA SER A 51 -5.53 13.30 7.79
C SER A 51 -6.62 12.53 8.50
N VAL A 52 -7.23 13.19 9.47
CA VAL A 52 -8.43 12.73 10.19
C VAL A 52 -9.39 13.90 10.37
N GLY A 53 -10.68 13.62 10.33
CA GLY A 53 -11.71 14.61 10.54
C GLY A 53 -11.92 14.96 12.03
N LYS A 54 -12.90 15.84 12.27
CA LYS A 54 -13.26 16.33 13.63
C LYS A 54 -14.00 15.31 14.48
N ASP A 55 -14.56 14.27 13.86
CA ASP A 55 -15.53 13.33 14.44
C ASP A 55 -14.91 12.17 15.21
N ILE A 56 -13.62 11.91 15.03
CA ILE A 56 -12.93 10.87 15.78
C ILE A 56 -11.98 11.45 16.83
N SER A 57 -11.97 10.80 18.00
CA SER A 57 -10.98 11.12 19.03
C SER A 57 -9.60 10.58 18.64
N GLN A 58 -8.55 11.20 19.18
CA GLN A 58 -7.18 10.72 18.94
C GLN A 58 -6.96 9.27 19.40
N SER A 59 -7.68 8.80 20.43
CA SER A 59 -7.58 7.43 20.91
C SER A 59 -7.99 6.40 19.84
N VAL A 60 -8.94 6.71 18.96
CA VAL A 60 -9.44 5.77 17.95
C VAL A 60 -8.32 5.29 17.01
N TYR A 61 -7.45 6.20 16.57
CA TYR A 61 -6.36 5.84 15.64
C TYR A 61 -4.99 5.72 16.34
N LYS A 62 -4.73 6.58 17.35
CA LYS A 62 -3.41 6.57 18.03
C LYS A 62 -3.17 5.27 18.79
N ASP A 63 -4.16 4.76 19.50
CA ASP A 63 -3.98 3.55 20.32
C ASP A 63 -3.67 2.35 19.41
N SER A 64 -4.41 2.20 18.31
CA SER A 64 -4.18 1.11 17.34
C SER A 64 -2.83 1.25 16.62
N LEU A 65 -2.50 2.45 16.11
CA LEU A 65 -1.25 2.67 15.38
C LEU A 65 -0.02 2.66 16.30
N THR A 66 -0.17 3.10 17.55
CA THR A 66 0.90 3.00 18.56
C THR A 66 1.14 1.54 18.96
N ALA A 67 0.08 0.73 19.01
CA ALA A 67 0.18 -0.70 19.29
C ALA A 67 0.95 -1.49 18.20
N LEU A 68 0.98 -1.01 16.96
CA LEU A 68 1.87 -1.56 15.93
C LEU A 68 3.35 -1.45 16.35
N GLY A 69 3.72 -0.40 17.10
CA GLY A 69 5.08 -0.09 17.48
C GLY A 69 5.92 0.50 16.34
N GLY A 70 6.73 1.51 16.66
CA GLY A 70 7.66 2.11 15.71
C GLY A 70 7.04 3.04 14.66
N VAL A 71 5.81 3.51 14.86
CA VAL A 71 5.13 4.46 13.97
C VAL A 71 5.16 5.87 14.59
N ASP A 72 5.71 6.82 13.85
CA ASP A 72 5.64 8.24 14.19
C ASP A 72 4.36 8.84 13.59
N LEU A 73 3.52 9.43 14.44
CA LEU A 73 2.20 9.95 14.10
C LEU A 73 2.16 11.48 14.03
N ARG A 74 3.30 12.17 14.08
CA ARG A 74 3.36 13.65 14.06
C ARG A 74 2.81 14.28 12.79
N ALA A 75 2.76 13.53 11.71
CA ALA A 75 2.26 13.98 10.42
C ALA A 75 0.77 13.65 10.19
N ILE A 76 0.04 13.23 11.22
CA ILE A 76 -1.42 13.11 11.13
C ILE A 76 -2.05 14.47 11.40
N VAL A 77 -2.68 15.04 10.39
CA VAL A 77 -3.31 16.36 10.41
C VAL A 77 -4.79 16.22 10.76
N LYS A 78 -5.28 17.05 11.69
CA LYS A 78 -6.72 17.12 12.00
C LYS A 78 -7.40 18.14 11.12
N ARG A 79 -8.51 17.75 10.48
CA ARG A 79 -9.34 18.58 9.61
C ARG A 79 -10.64 18.97 10.36
N ASP A 80 -10.71 20.19 10.85
CA ASP A 80 -11.90 20.66 11.60
C ASP A 80 -13.13 20.89 10.72
N LYS A 81 -12.94 21.03 9.40
CA LYS A 81 -14.03 21.22 8.43
C LYS A 81 -14.74 19.92 8.08
N TYR A 82 -14.01 18.83 7.99
CA TYR A 82 -14.49 17.55 7.46
C TYR A 82 -14.70 16.52 8.56
N GLN A 83 -15.40 15.43 8.21
CA GLN A 83 -15.44 14.20 9.00
C GLN A 83 -14.39 13.24 8.45
N THR A 84 -13.92 12.32 9.29
CA THR A 84 -13.01 11.27 8.84
C THR A 84 -13.68 10.41 7.78
N ALA A 85 -12.93 10.12 6.72
CA ALA A 85 -13.40 9.28 5.62
C ALA A 85 -13.93 7.94 6.13
N ARG A 86 -15.05 7.47 5.54
CA ARG A 86 -15.71 6.22 5.91
C ARG A 86 -16.07 5.43 4.66
N ALA A 87 -15.97 4.10 4.79
CA ALA A 87 -16.38 3.17 3.75
C ALA A 87 -17.18 2.00 4.33
N TRP A 88 -18.11 1.44 3.54
CA TRP A 88 -18.64 0.11 3.75
C TRP A 88 -17.74 -0.90 3.06
N GLN A 89 -17.42 -1.99 3.76
CA GLN A 89 -16.74 -3.17 3.18
C GLN A 89 -17.74 -4.33 3.21
N LEU A 90 -18.34 -4.64 2.07
CA LEU A 90 -19.38 -5.66 1.94
C LEU A 90 -18.76 -6.94 1.40
N PHE A 91 -18.94 -8.05 2.13
CA PHE A 91 -18.39 -9.36 1.76
C PHE A 91 -19.50 -10.31 1.34
N GLU A 92 -19.35 -10.92 0.18
CA GLU A 92 -20.20 -12.00 -0.31
C GLU A 92 -19.71 -13.39 0.15
N GLN A 93 -20.55 -14.40 0.02
CA GLN A 93 -20.23 -15.79 0.46
C GLN A 93 -19.03 -16.38 -0.25
N ASP A 94 -18.75 -15.97 -1.49
CA ASP A 94 -17.58 -16.40 -2.27
C ASP A 94 -16.29 -15.67 -1.94
N GLY A 95 -16.34 -14.74 -0.97
CA GLY A 95 -15.21 -13.92 -0.56
C GLY A 95 -15.02 -12.64 -1.39
N THR A 96 -15.89 -12.39 -2.37
CA THR A 96 -15.90 -11.13 -3.12
C THR A 96 -16.16 -9.97 -2.16
N ARG A 97 -15.38 -8.90 -2.29
CA ARG A 97 -15.49 -7.68 -1.49
C ARG A 97 -15.88 -6.49 -2.36
N THR A 98 -16.93 -5.79 -1.94
CA THR A 98 -17.33 -4.51 -2.53
C THR A 98 -17.08 -3.38 -1.53
N GLU A 99 -16.33 -2.38 -1.95
CA GLU A 99 -16.12 -1.15 -1.18
C GLU A 99 -17.08 -0.06 -1.65
N ILE A 100 -17.77 0.56 -0.71
CA ILE A 100 -18.65 1.70 -0.96
C ILE A 100 -18.23 2.87 -0.08
N MET A 101 -17.64 3.89 -0.70
CA MET A 101 -17.31 5.13 0.00
C MET A 101 -18.58 5.81 0.51
N ARG A 102 -18.57 6.17 1.80
CA ARG A 102 -19.67 6.91 2.47
C ARG A 102 -19.38 8.41 2.52
N THR A 103 -18.11 8.76 2.40
CA THR A 103 -17.66 10.15 2.30
C THR A 103 -17.73 10.58 0.83
N ASP A 104 -18.21 11.81 0.58
CA ASP A 104 -18.15 12.41 -0.75
C ASP A 104 -16.71 12.44 -1.25
N ILE A 105 -16.50 12.10 -2.52
CA ILE A 105 -15.15 11.99 -3.08
C ILE A 105 -14.40 13.33 -3.05
N ASN A 106 -15.08 14.45 -3.26
CA ASN A 106 -14.43 15.76 -3.21
C ASN A 106 -14.02 16.12 -1.78
N GLU A 107 -14.87 15.79 -0.77
CA GLU A 107 -14.50 15.96 0.63
C GLU A 107 -13.31 15.10 1.00
N PHE A 108 -13.29 13.82 0.56
CA PHE A 108 -12.17 12.91 0.77
C PHE A 108 -10.86 13.45 0.20
N LEU A 109 -10.90 13.97 -1.03
CA LEU A 109 -9.73 14.53 -1.68
C LEU A 109 -9.29 15.86 -1.06
N ASP A 110 -10.25 16.73 -0.66
CA ASP A 110 -9.97 18.01 -0.01
C ASP A 110 -9.36 17.85 1.38
N GLU A 111 -9.68 16.77 2.09
CA GLU A 111 -9.09 16.50 3.41
C GLU A 111 -7.68 15.87 3.33
N SER A 112 -7.27 15.37 2.17
CA SER A 112 -5.99 14.70 1.99
C SER A 112 -4.82 15.54 2.46
N PRO A 113 -3.78 14.93 3.07
CA PRO A 113 -2.62 15.66 3.55
C PRO A 113 -1.79 16.22 2.38
N THR A 114 -1.06 17.29 2.62
CA THR A 114 -0.17 17.91 1.63
C THR A 114 1.30 17.69 1.97
N TYR A 115 2.19 17.85 0.98
CA TYR A 115 3.64 17.79 1.20
C TYR A 115 4.10 18.80 2.27
N ASP A 116 3.52 19.99 2.30
CA ASP A 116 3.97 21.06 3.20
C ASP A 116 3.57 20.82 4.66
N GLU A 117 2.56 20.00 4.90
CA GLU A 117 2.13 19.56 6.23
C GLU A 117 3.00 18.41 6.79
N MET A 118 3.80 17.78 5.94
CA MET A 118 4.73 16.74 6.37
C MET A 118 5.91 17.37 7.13
N PRO A 119 6.26 16.85 8.33
CA PRO A 119 7.43 17.30 9.07
C PRO A 119 8.69 17.26 8.21
N THR A 120 9.57 18.24 8.37
CA THR A 120 10.78 18.37 7.54
C THR A 120 11.71 17.16 7.64
N ASP A 121 11.80 16.54 8.82
CA ASP A 121 12.60 15.35 9.07
C ASP A 121 12.04 14.06 8.45
N TYR A 122 10.76 14.07 7.97
CA TYR A 122 10.21 12.96 7.19
C TYR A 122 10.63 13.03 5.72
N ARG A 123 10.87 14.24 5.21
CA ARG A 123 11.11 14.48 3.77
C ARG A 123 12.37 13.82 3.24
N ASP A 124 13.30 13.45 4.14
CA ASP A 124 14.53 12.73 3.84
C ASP A 124 14.43 11.22 4.07
N ALA A 125 13.22 10.67 4.13
CA ALA A 125 13.01 9.24 4.31
C ALA A 125 13.62 8.43 3.14
N LYS A 126 14.04 7.20 3.42
CA LYS A 126 14.58 6.27 2.43
C LYS A 126 13.53 5.86 1.39
N GLY A 127 12.26 5.81 1.80
CA GLY A 127 11.20 5.39 0.90
C GLY A 127 9.82 5.93 1.27
N PHE A 128 9.01 6.15 0.23
CA PHE A 128 7.63 6.57 0.34
C PHE A 128 6.70 5.61 -0.42
N HIS A 129 5.65 5.17 0.27
CA HIS A 129 4.48 4.55 -0.34
C HIS A 129 3.49 5.65 -0.69
N LEU A 130 3.12 5.72 -1.97
CA LEU A 130 2.27 6.76 -2.53
C LEU A 130 0.97 6.15 -3.07
N ILE A 131 -0.13 6.46 -2.41
CA ILE A 131 -1.50 6.29 -2.90
C ILE A 131 -2.22 7.60 -2.61
N TRP A 132 -2.00 8.61 -3.46
CA TRP A 132 -2.35 9.99 -3.17
C TRP A 132 -2.51 10.81 -4.44
N GLY A 133 -3.30 11.89 -4.35
CA GLY A 133 -3.57 12.84 -5.40
C GLY A 133 -4.93 12.62 -6.08
N ARG A 134 -5.57 13.72 -6.52
CA ARG A 134 -6.79 13.69 -7.32
C ARG A 134 -6.54 13.14 -8.71
N ASP A 135 -5.38 13.52 -9.23
CA ASP A 135 -4.94 13.19 -10.57
C ASP A 135 -3.41 13.01 -10.59
N LEU A 136 -2.89 12.60 -11.72
CA LEU A 136 -1.47 12.37 -11.89
C LEU A 136 -0.63 13.65 -11.87
N SER A 137 -1.23 14.83 -12.08
CA SER A 137 -0.54 16.12 -11.96
C SER A 137 -0.17 16.42 -10.51
N GLU A 138 -1.11 16.26 -9.56
CA GLU A 138 -0.83 16.41 -8.14
C GLU A 138 0.22 15.40 -7.65
N LEU A 139 0.10 14.14 -8.07
CA LEU A 139 1.09 13.11 -7.77
C LEU A 139 2.47 13.46 -8.35
N SER A 140 2.53 13.97 -9.58
CA SER A 140 3.76 14.43 -10.24
C SER A 140 4.44 15.53 -9.45
N ASP A 141 3.68 16.49 -8.93
CA ASP A 141 4.18 17.57 -8.09
C ASP A 141 4.74 17.05 -6.76
N LEU A 142 4.05 16.12 -6.10
CA LEU A 142 4.55 15.46 -4.89
C LEU A 142 5.88 14.73 -5.15
N ILE A 143 5.94 13.92 -6.20
CA ILE A 143 7.16 13.21 -6.62
C ILE A 143 8.30 14.19 -6.88
N SER A 144 8.03 15.32 -7.55
CA SER A 144 9.03 16.37 -7.82
C SER A 144 9.61 16.95 -6.54
N LYS A 145 8.76 17.25 -5.56
CA LYS A 145 9.17 17.78 -4.26
C LYS A 145 9.99 16.76 -3.46
N LEU A 146 9.57 15.50 -3.44
CA LEU A 146 10.29 14.42 -2.76
C LEU A 146 11.67 14.18 -3.39
N ARG A 147 11.74 14.06 -4.72
CA ARG A 147 13.01 13.86 -5.45
C ARG A 147 13.95 15.06 -5.35
N LYS A 148 13.43 16.28 -5.23
CA LYS A 148 14.24 17.48 -5.00
C LYS A 148 14.93 17.46 -3.64
N THR A 149 14.25 16.90 -2.62
CA THR A 149 14.80 16.81 -1.26
C THR A 149 15.74 15.63 -1.13
N ASN A 150 15.33 14.45 -1.58
CA ASN A 150 16.15 13.23 -1.59
C ASN A 150 16.07 12.54 -2.96
N PRO A 151 17.05 12.78 -3.87
CA PRO A 151 17.06 12.17 -5.21
C PRO A 151 17.08 10.65 -5.23
N SER A 152 17.61 10.01 -4.16
CA SER A 152 17.75 8.57 -4.06
C SER A 152 16.59 7.89 -3.31
N THR A 153 15.59 8.64 -2.85
CA THR A 153 14.45 8.05 -2.14
C THR A 153 13.71 7.03 -3.02
N CYS A 154 13.37 5.89 -2.46
CA CYS A 154 12.55 4.89 -3.15
C CYS A 154 11.09 5.36 -3.16
N LEU A 155 10.49 5.44 -4.33
CA LEU A 155 9.08 5.80 -4.50
C LEU A 155 8.30 4.59 -5.01
N LEU A 156 7.47 4.00 -4.17
CA LEU A 156 6.53 2.97 -4.57
C LEU A 156 5.17 3.62 -4.82
N TRP A 157 4.69 3.54 -6.05
CA TRP A 157 3.38 4.04 -6.44
C TRP A 157 2.37 2.91 -6.55
N GLU A 158 1.30 3.03 -5.81
CA GLU A 158 0.08 2.25 -5.89
C GLU A 158 -1.01 3.13 -6.52
N PRO A 159 -1.54 2.80 -7.71
CA PRO A 159 -2.56 3.66 -8.33
C PRO A 159 -3.86 3.60 -7.54
N SER A 160 -4.56 4.73 -7.46
CA SER A 160 -5.91 4.82 -6.92
C SER A 160 -6.95 4.67 -8.04
N PRO A 161 -8.22 4.37 -7.73
CA PRO A 161 -9.29 4.32 -8.74
C PRO A 161 -9.45 5.63 -9.54
N ASP A 162 -9.15 6.78 -8.92
CA ASP A 162 -9.23 8.08 -9.61
C ASP A 162 -8.16 8.26 -10.68
N HIS A 163 -7.00 7.63 -10.50
CA HIS A 163 -5.92 7.63 -11.48
C HIS A 163 -6.26 6.83 -12.74
N MET A 164 -7.19 5.86 -12.66
CA MET A 164 -7.56 4.99 -13.79
C MET A 164 -8.17 5.75 -14.98
N LYS A 165 -8.60 6.99 -14.76
CA LYS A 165 -9.22 7.85 -15.79
C LYS A 165 -8.20 8.75 -16.51
N CYS A 166 -6.91 8.66 -16.18
CA CYS A 166 -5.87 9.52 -16.73
C CYS A 166 -5.35 9.00 -18.07
N GLU A 167 -4.73 9.90 -18.84
CA GLU A 167 -4.17 9.56 -20.15
C GLU A 167 -2.86 8.77 -20.01
N VAL A 168 -2.61 7.83 -20.94
CA VAL A 168 -1.40 6.98 -20.94
C VAL A 168 -0.09 7.77 -20.86
N ASN A 169 -0.04 8.95 -21.48
CA ASN A 169 1.18 9.77 -21.44
C ASN A 169 1.47 10.32 -20.03
N GLU A 170 0.44 10.60 -19.23
CA GLU A 170 0.60 11.02 -17.85
C GLU A 170 1.17 9.87 -17.00
N TYR A 171 0.69 8.62 -17.22
CA TYR A 171 1.27 7.43 -16.61
C TYR A 171 2.75 7.28 -16.92
N LYS A 172 3.16 7.42 -18.20
CA LYS A 172 4.56 7.32 -18.62
C LYS A 172 5.47 8.30 -17.88
N GLU A 173 5.00 9.51 -17.64
CA GLU A 173 5.78 10.52 -16.92
C GLU A 173 5.92 10.20 -15.42
N ILE A 174 4.94 9.57 -14.80
CA ILE A 174 5.01 9.13 -13.40
C ILE A 174 5.90 7.88 -13.28
N LEU A 175 5.70 6.88 -14.14
CA LEU A 175 6.42 5.61 -14.10
C LEU A 175 7.94 5.79 -14.20
N LYS A 176 8.42 6.67 -15.08
CA LYS A 176 9.86 7.01 -15.21
C LYS A 176 10.49 7.61 -13.96
N ARG A 177 9.69 8.05 -13.00
CA ARG A 177 10.12 8.79 -11.81
C ARG A 177 9.84 8.04 -10.52
N THR A 178 9.14 6.91 -10.59
CA THR A 178 8.88 5.99 -9.49
C THR A 178 9.84 4.81 -9.55
N SER A 179 10.17 4.24 -8.40
CA SER A 179 11.06 3.06 -8.31
C SER A 179 10.28 1.76 -8.50
N VAL A 180 9.05 1.71 -7.98
CA VAL A 180 8.17 0.54 -8.07
C VAL A 180 6.77 1.00 -8.43
N PHE A 181 6.16 0.36 -9.41
CA PHE A 181 4.75 0.47 -9.75
C PHE A 181 4.02 -0.81 -9.34
N SER A 182 3.00 -0.69 -8.51
CA SER A 182 2.28 -1.86 -7.99
C SER A 182 0.76 -1.71 -8.11
N PRO A 183 0.19 -1.98 -9.29
CA PRO A 183 -1.25 -2.10 -9.47
C PRO A 183 -1.76 -3.45 -8.94
N ASP A 184 -3.06 -3.56 -8.67
CA ASP A 184 -3.71 -4.87 -8.64
C ASP A 184 -4.05 -5.35 -10.07
N ILE A 185 -4.48 -6.62 -10.18
CA ILE A 185 -4.73 -7.24 -11.48
C ILE A 185 -5.86 -6.55 -12.25
N ASP A 186 -6.90 -6.10 -11.55
CA ASP A 186 -8.07 -5.46 -12.18
C ASP A 186 -7.68 -4.07 -12.71
N GLN A 187 -6.89 -3.31 -11.94
CA GLN A 187 -6.30 -2.04 -12.37
C GLN A 187 -5.36 -2.24 -13.57
N ALA A 188 -4.51 -3.27 -13.53
CA ALA A 188 -3.60 -3.56 -14.61
C ALA A 188 -4.36 -3.94 -15.89
N GLN A 189 -5.43 -4.72 -15.78
CA GLN A 189 -6.32 -5.08 -16.87
C GLN A 189 -7.05 -3.85 -17.46
N GLU A 190 -7.59 -2.98 -16.60
CA GLU A 190 -8.26 -1.74 -17.02
C GLU A 190 -7.31 -0.83 -17.82
N LEU A 191 -6.05 -0.70 -17.37
CA LEU A 191 -5.06 0.15 -18.02
C LEU A 191 -4.53 -0.40 -19.34
N THR A 192 -4.41 -1.72 -19.47
CA THR A 192 -3.75 -2.35 -20.62
C THR A 192 -4.70 -3.02 -21.59
N GLY A 193 -5.90 -3.39 -21.12
CA GLY A 193 -6.86 -4.21 -21.89
C GLY A 193 -6.41 -5.67 -22.08
N LEU A 194 -5.42 -6.14 -21.32
CA LEU A 194 -4.85 -7.49 -21.40
C LEU A 194 -5.28 -8.35 -20.23
N ASP A 195 -5.17 -9.67 -20.36
CA ASP A 195 -5.54 -10.64 -19.32
C ASP A 195 -4.33 -11.31 -18.66
N ASP A 196 -3.20 -11.36 -19.35
CA ASP A 196 -1.97 -11.99 -18.86
C ASP A 196 -1.07 -11.00 -18.12
N ALA A 197 -0.64 -11.35 -16.91
CA ALA A 197 0.14 -10.48 -16.06
C ALA A 197 1.55 -10.17 -16.62
N SER A 198 2.14 -11.09 -17.38
CA SER A 198 3.46 -10.87 -18.01
C SER A 198 3.36 -9.87 -19.16
N GLU A 199 2.31 -9.99 -19.97
CA GLU A 199 2.03 -9.03 -21.05
C GLU A 199 1.72 -7.64 -20.48
N MET A 200 0.89 -7.55 -19.41
CA MET A 200 0.60 -6.29 -18.73
C MET A 200 1.89 -5.64 -18.17
N ALA A 201 2.74 -6.43 -17.51
CA ALA A 201 4.00 -5.94 -16.95
C ALA A 201 4.92 -5.42 -18.06
N SER A 202 4.99 -6.11 -19.21
CA SER A 202 5.76 -5.70 -20.38
C SER A 202 5.27 -4.35 -20.93
N VAL A 203 3.96 -4.10 -20.93
CA VAL A 203 3.40 -2.78 -21.30
C VAL A 203 3.87 -1.69 -20.35
N PHE A 204 3.79 -1.90 -19.02
CA PHE A 204 4.21 -0.90 -18.03
C PHE A 204 5.72 -0.62 -18.08
N ILE A 205 6.55 -1.66 -18.31
CA ILE A 205 7.98 -1.50 -18.56
C ILE A 205 8.20 -0.69 -19.85
N GLY A 206 7.48 -0.97 -20.91
CA GLY A 206 7.50 -0.20 -22.14
C GLY A 206 7.04 1.25 -21.97
N TRP A 207 6.25 1.55 -20.94
CA TRP A 207 5.87 2.92 -20.55
C TRP A 207 6.94 3.60 -19.69
N GLY A 208 7.96 2.88 -19.20
CA GLY A 208 9.11 3.40 -18.48
C GLY A 208 9.17 3.03 -17.01
N ALA A 209 8.38 2.05 -16.56
CA ALA A 209 8.53 1.50 -15.22
C ALA A 209 9.85 0.72 -15.09
N GLU A 210 10.56 0.89 -13.99
CA GLU A 210 11.77 0.13 -13.67
C GLU A 210 11.42 -1.23 -13.05
N ILE A 211 10.49 -1.23 -12.08
CA ILE A 211 9.99 -2.41 -11.38
C ILE A 211 8.47 -2.38 -11.41
N VAL A 212 7.87 -3.49 -11.83
CA VAL A 212 6.42 -3.70 -11.84
C VAL A 212 6.06 -4.89 -10.95
N ALA A 213 5.14 -4.70 -10.01
CA ALA A 213 4.66 -5.75 -9.12
C ALA A 213 3.12 -5.81 -9.18
N ILE A 214 2.57 -6.63 -10.07
CA ILE A 214 1.12 -6.81 -10.25
C ILE A 214 0.60 -7.75 -9.17
N ARG A 215 -0.28 -7.25 -8.31
CA ARG A 215 -0.88 -8.02 -7.20
C ARG A 215 -2.10 -8.80 -7.71
N MET A 216 -2.15 -10.12 -7.48
CA MET A 216 -3.14 -11.01 -8.07
C MET A 216 -3.96 -11.79 -7.01
N GLY A 217 -4.12 -11.24 -5.81
CA GLY A 217 -4.87 -11.84 -4.71
C GLY A 217 -4.32 -13.21 -4.33
N ALA A 218 -5.18 -14.25 -4.34
CA ALA A 218 -4.79 -15.61 -3.98
C ALA A 218 -3.74 -16.23 -4.93
N ARG A 219 -3.55 -15.66 -6.13
CA ARG A 219 -2.50 -16.09 -7.05
C ARG A 219 -1.13 -15.47 -6.74
N GLY A 220 -1.03 -14.66 -5.67
CA GLY A 220 0.20 -13.97 -5.30
C GLY A 220 0.44 -12.70 -6.10
N SER A 221 1.63 -12.53 -6.65
CA SER A 221 1.95 -11.39 -7.52
C SER A 221 2.91 -11.77 -8.64
N TYR A 222 2.87 -11.00 -9.72
CA TYR A 222 3.83 -11.08 -10.81
C TYR A 222 4.81 -9.91 -10.67
N LEU A 223 6.09 -10.21 -10.53
CA LEU A 223 7.18 -9.24 -10.46
C LEU A 223 7.92 -9.24 -11.78
N ALA A 224 8.15 -8.06 -12.36
CA ALA A 224 8.98 -7.90 -13.54
C ALA A 224 9.86 -6.65 -13.43
N THR A 225 11.01 -6.68 -14.10
CA THR A 225 11.99 -5.59 -14.12
C THR A 225 12.38 -5.20 -15.53
N SER A 226 12.81 -3.96 -15.70
CA SER A 226 13.24 -3.44 -17.01
C SER A 226 14.52 -4.09 -17.54
N ASP A 227 15.28 -4.82 -16.71
CA ASP A 227 16.47 -5.58 -17.10
C ASP A 227 16.18 -7.05 -17.47
N GLY A 228 14.88 -7.45 -17.49
CA GLY A 228 14.42 -8.76 -17.97
C GLY A 228 14.16 -9.79 -16.86
N GLY A 229 14.32 -9.44 -15.58
CA GLY A 229 13.94 -10.35 -14.48
C GLY A 229 12.42 -10.49 -14.37
N ALA A 230 11.92 -11.73 -14.22
CA ALA A 230 10.50 -12.00 -14.04
C ALA A 230 10.24 -13.19 -13.10
N TRP A 231 9.29 -13.04 -12.16
CA TRP A 231 8.96 -14.06 -11.15
C TRP A 231 7.48 -14.08 -10.81
N GLN A 232 6.95 -15.29 -10.64
CA GLN A 232 5.68 -15.52 -10.01
C GLN A 232 5.90 -15.68 -8.49
N ILE A 233 5.49 -14.70 -7.71
CA ILE A 233 5.64 -14.68 -6.27
C ILE A 233 4.41 -15.36 -5.63
N PRO A 234 4.59 -16.37 -4.75
CA PRO A 234 3.46 -17.07 -4.16
C PRO A 234 2.69 -16.20 -3.17
N ALA A 235 1.37 -16.41 -3.08
CA ALA A 235 0.59 -15.87 -1.98
C ALA A 235 0.93 -16.64 -0.70
N VAL A 236 1.29 -15.91 0.35
CA VAL A 236 1.51 -16.47 1.68
C VAL A 236 0.27 -16.20 2.51
N ALA A 237 -0.41 -17.24 2.97
CA ALA A 237 -1.55 -17.10 3.89
C ALA A 237 -1.68 -18.32 4.78
N LYS A 238 -1.78 -18.13 6.10
CA LYS A 238 -2.13 -19.19 7.05
C LYS A 238 -3.63 -19.22 7.33
N LYS A 239 -4.23 -18.05 7.43
CA LYS A 239 -5.64 -17.86 7.70
C LYS A 239 -6.13 -16.61 6.96
N ILE A 240 -7.31 -16.67 6.37
CA ILE A 240 -7.96 -15.53 5.75
C ILE A 240 -9.19 -15.18 6.59
N VAL A 241 -9.18 -13.98 7.18
CA VAL A 241 -10.28 -13.41 7.95
C VAL A 241 -10.84 -12.20 7.21
N ASP A 242 -9.95 -11.34 6.68
CA ASP A 242 -10.29 -10.12 5.97
C ASP A 242 -9.27 -9.90 4.84
N VAL A 243 -9.73 -9.70 3.61
CA VAL A 243 -8.85 -9.41 2.47
C VAL A 243 -8.57 -7.92 2.31
N THR A 244 -9.25 -7.08 3.10
CA THR A 244 -9.09 -5.62 3.04
C THR A 244 -7.65 -5.21 3.37
N GLY A 245 -7.06 -4.40 2.50
CA GLY A 245 -5.73 -3.86 2.72
C GLY A 245 -4.55 -4.81 2.53
N ALA A 246 -4.77 -6.08 2.16
CA ALA A 246 -3.67 -7.03 1.91
C ALA A 246 -2.72 -6.52 0.79
N GLY A 247 -3.26 -5.93 -0.27
CA GLY A 247 -2.49 -5.29 -1.33
C GLY A 247 -1.65 -4.12 -0.84
N ASN A 248 -2.22 -3.26 0.01
CA ASN A 248 -1.47 -2.14 0.60
C ASN A 248 -0.36 -2.64 1.55
N ALA A 249 -0.61 -3.69 2.34
CA ALA A 249 0.40 -4.32 3.19
C ALA A 249 1.53 -4.95 2.34
N TYR A 250 1.20 -5.57 1.19
CA TYR A 250 2.19 -6.00 0.21
C TYR A 250 3.07 -4.82 -0.22
N CYS A 251 2.47 -3.70 -0.64
CA CYS A 251 3.19 -2.49 -1.05
C CYS A 251 4.10 -1.95 0.08
N GLY A 252 3.61 -1.97 1.32
CA GLY A 252 4.41 -1.58 2.49
C GLY A 252 5.66 -2.45 2.68
N GLY A 253 5.53 -3.76 2.59
CA GLY A 253 6.66 -4.70 2.68
C GLY A 253 7.64 -4.56 1.52
N MET A 254 7.13 -4.42 0.29
CA MET A 254 7.92 -4.19 -0.92
C MET A 254 8.77 -2.92 -0.80
N LEU A 255 8.15 -1.82 -0.35
CA LEU A 255 8.86 -0.55 -0.16
C LEU A 255 10.06 -0.69 0.78
N VAL A 256 9.86 -1.34 1.95
CA VAL A 256 10.96 -1.53 2.91
C VAL A 256 12.10 -2.31 2.28
N GLY A 257 11.79 -3.40 1.58
CA GLY A 257 12.80 -4.24 0.93
C GLY A 257 13.61 -3.48 -0.13
N VAL A 258 12.92 -2.84 -1.07
CA VAL A 258 13.57 -2.10 -2.16
C VAL A 258 14.37 -0.90 -1.62
N ALA A 259 13.81 -0.14 -0.68
CA ALA A 259 14.48 1.02 -0.11
C ALA A 259 15.72 0.65 0.76
N ASP A 260 15.77 -0.55 1.29
CA ASP A 260 16.98 -1.06 2.00
C ASP A 260 18.01 -1.69 1.04
N GLY A 261 17.68 -1.77 -0.26
CA GLY A 261 18.60 -2.30 -1.28
C GLY A 261 18.83 -3.81 -1.16
N ILE A 262 17.89 -4.56 -0.60
CA ILE A 262 17.95 -6.01 -0.61
C ILE A 262 17.64 -6.53 -2.01
N ASP A 263 18.02 -7.78 -2.28
CA ASP A 263 17.68 -8.44 -3.52
C ASP A 263 16.19 -8.29 -3.86
N LEU A 264 15.86 -8.01 -5.12
CA LEU A 264 14.50 -7.63 -5.51
C LEU A 264 13.50 -8.78 -5.37
N LEU A 265 13.91 -10.01 -5.71
CA LEU A 265 13.10 -11.19 -5.47
C LEU A 265 12.80 -11.36 -3.98
N GLU A 266 13.82 -11.19 -3.14
CA GLU A 266 13.66 -11.24 -1.69
C GLU A 266 12.71 -10.13 -1.18
N ALA A 267 12.79 -8.91 -1.75
CA ALA A 267 11.86 -7.83 -1.41
C ALA A 267 10.40 -8.18 -1.73
N ALA A 268 10.16 -8.80 -2.89
CA ALA A 268 8.82 -9.25 -3.28
C ALA A 268 8.31 -10.42 -2.43
N LEU A 269 9.17 -11.35 -2.04
CA LEU A 269 8.81 -12.43 -1.11
C LEU A 269 8.44 -11.86 0.27
N ARG A 270 9.18 -10.87 0.78
CA ARG A 270 8.84 -10.13 2.01
C ARG A 270 7.52 -9.38 1.87
N ALA A 271 7.23 -8.82 0.71
CA ALA A 271 5.95 -8.16 0.43
C ALA A 271 4.77 -9.15 0.54
N SER A 272 4.90 -10.34 -0.02
CA SER A 272 3.89 -11.41 0.11
C SER A 272 3.71 -11.85 1.57
N VAL A 273 4.80 -11.97 2.33
CA VAL A 273 4.74 -12.23 3.78
C VAL A 273 4.01 -11.10 4.51
N SER A 274 4.29 -9.84 4.18
CA SER A 274 3.61 -8.67 4.78
C SER A 274 2.10 -8.71 4.56
N ALA A 275 1.65 -9.03 3.33
CA ALA A 275 0.23 -9.19 3.01
C ALA A 275 -0.45 -10.24 3.88
N SER A 276 0.25 -11.34 4.18
CA SER A 276 -0.30 -12.43 5.00
C SER A 276 -0.69 -12.01 6.41
N PHE A 277 0.02 -11.07 7.00
CA PHE A 277 -0.32 -10.55 8.33
C PHE A 277 -1.55 -9.63 8.33
N ALA A 278 -1.84 -8.96 7.21
CA ALA A 278 -3.06 -8.17 7.08
C ALA A 278 -4.31 -9.05 6.93
N LEU A 279 -4.18 -10.24 6.35
CA LEU A 279 -5.29 -11.15 6.08
C LEU A 279 -5.90 -11.82 7.32
N GLU A 280 -5.20 -11.84 8.46
CA GLU A 280 -5.52 -12.75 9.59
C GLU A 280 -6.50 -12.15 10.61
N GLN A 281 -6.86 -10.89 10.48
CA GLN A 281 -7.79 -10.19 11.39
C GLN A 281 -8.48 -9.01 10.67
N PHE A 282 -9.50 -8.47 11.30
CA PHE A 282 -10.08 -7.17 10.91
C PHE A 282 -9.23 -6.01 11.45
N GLY A 283 -8.93 -5.04 10.58
CA GLY A 283 -8.21 -3.83 10.94
C GLY A 283 -6.75 -4.06 11.33
N VAL A 284 -6.26 -3.27 12.30
CA VAL A 284 -4.84 -3.24 12.69
C VAL A 284 -4.49 -4.41 13.62
N PRO A 285 -3.52 -5.27 13.26
CA PRO A 285 -3.09 -6.38 14.10
C PRO A 285 -2.38 -5.91 15.37
N LYS A 286 -2.47 -6.72 16.41
CA LYS A 286 -1.58 -6.62 17.56
C LYS A 286 -0.44 -7.60 17.35
N PHE A 287 0.70 -7.10 16.97
CA PHE A 287 1.89 -7.93 16.83
C PHE A 287 2.42 -8.36 18.19
N THR A 288 2.85 -9.62 18.24
CA THR A 288 3.46 -10.26 19.41
C THR A 288 4.98 -10.26 19.29
N ASP A 289 5.68 -10.67 20.35
CA ASP A 289 7.15 -10.66 20.39
C ASP A 289 7.77 -11.65 19.40
N ASP A 290 7.03 -12.65 18.93
CA ASP A 290 7.43 -13.66 17.94
C ASP A 290 7.23 -13.24 16.48
N LEU A 291 6.82 -11.99 16.23
CA LEU A 291 6.60 -11.47 14.86
C LEU A 291 7.77 -11.75 13.92
N GLU A 292 9.00 -11.51 14.38
CA GLU A 292 10.20 -11.68 13.54
C GLU A 292 10.40 -13.15 13.17
N ASP A 293 10.24 -14.08 14.11
CA ASP A 293 10.36 -15.52 13.89
C ASP A 293 9.26 -16.03 12.94
N GLU A 294 8.03 -15.57 13.15
CA GLU A 294 6.89 -15.91 12.30
C GLU A 294 7.07 -15.39 10.87
N ALA A 295 7.53 -14.14 10.71
CA ALA A 295 7.81 -13.57 9.40
C ALA A 295 8.91 -14.34 8.67
N MET A 296 9.98 -14.72 9.38
CA MET A 296 11.06 -15.53 8.80
C MET A 296 10.59 -16.93 8.42
N SER A 297 9.74 -17.57 9.22
CA SER A 297 9.15 -18.87 8.89
C SER A 297 8.33 -18.80 7.58
N ARG A 298 7.49 -17.77 7.44
CA ARG A 298 6.71 -17.53 6.22
C ARG A 298 7.60 -17.20 5.02
N LEU A 299 8.67 -16.46 5.22
CA LEU A 299 9.62 -16.12 4.18
C LEU A 299 10.38 -17.33 3.65
N ILE A 300 10.79 -18.26 4.53
CA ILE A 300 11.40 -19.54 4.14
C ILE A 300 10.43 -20.36 3.27
N TRP A 301 9.15 -20.41 3.66
CA TRP A 301 8.13 -21.08 2.85
C TRP A 301 8.00 -20.40 1.47
N ALA A 302 7.93 -19.07 1.42
CA ALA A 302 7.79 -18.33 0.18
C ALA A 302 8.98 -18.56 -0.78
N ARG A 303 10.21 -18.56 -0.27
CA ARG A 303 11.42 -18.90 -1.04
C ARG A 303 11.38 -20.28 -1.69
N ASN A 304 10.76 -21.25 -1.03
CA ASN A 304 10.65 -22.62 -1.55
C ASN A 304 9.50 -22.79 -2.56
N ASN A 305 8.66 -21.78 -2.74
CA ASN A 305 7.46 -21.84 -3.60
C ASN A 305 7.44 -20.73 -4.69
N VAL A 306 8.49 -19.95 -4.81
CA VAL A 306 8.62 -18.98 -5.91
C VAL A 306 8.94 -19.69 -7.22
N VAL A 307 8.44 -19.15 -8.33
CA VAL A 307 8.74 -19.63 -9.69
C VAL A 307 9.38 -18.51 -10.48
N GLU A 308 10.56 -18.75 -10.99
CA GLU A 308 11.21 -17.88 -11.96
C GLU A 308 10.56 -18.09 -13.32
N CYS A 309 10.09 -17.01 -13.93
CA CYS A 309 9.50 -17.06 -15.26
C CYS A 309 10.64 -16.91 -16.29
N GLN A 310 10.79 -17.88 -17.15
CA GLN A 310 11.71 -17.81 -18.30
C GLN A 310 10.97 -17.14 -19.45
N ASP A 311 11.62 -16.21 -20.14
CA ASP A 311 11.15 -15.58 -21.39
C ASP A 311 10.88 -16.60 -22.50
#